data_17615cfd15d1b5d15eeb0eaa7fad95db
#
_entry.id   17615cfd15d1b5d15eeb0eaa7fad95db
#
_cell.length_a   1.000
_cell.length_b   1.000
_cell.length_c   1.000
_cell.angle_alpha   90.00
_cell.angle_beta   90.00
_cell.angle_gamma   90.00
#
_symmetry.space_group_name_H-M   'P 1'
#
loop_
_entity.id
_entity.type
_entity.pdbx_description
1 polymer ?
#
loop_
_entity_poly.entity_id
_entity_poly.type
_entity_poly.pdbx_seq_one_letter_code
_entity_poly.pdbx_strand_id
1 'polypeptide(L)'
;MKKVYVIGSLNMDLCISAPYCPKGGETLSGSGFIANEGGKGANQAAAAAKSGAEVYMCGCVGADPFGGRLVSALDDAGADTRYVRRAEGVSTGIAVIIVTGGENRIILDKGANAALCEEDIDRALENAGAGDVFLTQSENPVKIVGYALKRAKEKGLLTIFNPAPADPAAAEYFRFADIVVRPALKSC
;
A
#
# COMPACT_ATOMS: atom_id res chain seq x y z
N MET A 1 -20.24 8.42 12.33
CA MET A 1 -19.62 8.74 11.01
C MET A 1 -19.20 7.41 10.41
N LYS A 2 -19.21 7.24 9.08
CA LYS A 2 -18.73 6.00 8.44
C LYS A 2 -17.21 5.97 8.53
N LYS A 3 -16.67 4.81 8.87
CA LYS A 3 -15.22 4.57 8.99
C LYS A 3 -14.67 4.03 7.69
N VAL A 4 -13.40 4.33 7.42
CA VAL A 4 -12.66 3.80 6.26
C VAL A 4 -11.53 2.92 6.77
N TYR A 5 -11.59 1.64 6.45
CA TYR A 5 -10.53 0.67 6.76
C TYR A 5 -9.68 0.45 5.51
N VAL A 6 -8.45 0.93 5.54
CA VAL A 6 -7.49 0.72 4.44
C VAL A 6 -6.55 -0.40 4.84
N ILE A 7 -6.59 -1.50 4.09
CA ILE A 7 -5.63 -2.60 4.25
C ILE A 7 -4.72 -2.61 3.06
N GLY A 8 -3.42 -2.36 3.29
CA GLY A 8 -2.54 -2.16 2.15
C GLY A 8 -1.06 -1.97 2.50
N SER A 9 -0.31 -1.66 1.47
CA SER A 9 1.13 -1.50 1.49
C SER A 9 1.58 -0.17 2.06
N LEU A 10 2.75 -0.21 2.70
CA LEU A 10 3.53 0.94 3.11
C LEU A 10 4.95 0.76 2.55
N ASN A 11 5.40 1.69 1.71
CA ASN A 11 6.72 1.64 1.08
C ASN A 11 7.46 2.96 1.25
N MET A 12 8.77 2.90 1.36
CA MET A 12 9.61 4.07 1.18
C MET A 12 10.03 4.15 -0.28
N ASP A 13 9.65 5.22 -0.97
CA ASP A 13 9.97 5.46 -2.37
C ASP A 13 11.32 6.19 -2.46
N LEU A 14 12.36 5.50 -2.97
CA LEU A 14 13.71 6.00 -3.14
C LEU A 14 13.90 6.38 -4.61
N CYS A 15 13.84 7.66 -4.92
CA CYS A 15 13.83 8.17 -6.28
C CYS A 15 15.16 8.87 -6.62
N ILE A 16 15.71 8.54 -7.79
CA ILE A 16 16.92 9.19 -8.33
C ILE A 16 16.77 9.40 -9.84
N SER A 17 17.22 10.56 -10.32
CA SER A 17 17.31 10.84 -11.74
C SER A 17 18.63 10.40 -12.33
N ALA A 18 18.60 9.75 -13.49
CA ALA A 18 19.80 9.33 -14.21
C ALA A 18 19.62 9.63 -15.73
N PRO A 19 20.73 9.89 -16.48
CA PRO A 19 20.65 10.14 -17.91
C PRO A 19 20.08 8.95 -18.70
N TYR A 20 20.35 7.73 -18.23
CA TYR A 20 19.80 6.47 -18.75
C TYR A 20 19.87 5.39 -17.65
N CYS A 21 19.24 4.22 -17.88
CA CYS A 21 19.34 3.09 -16.97
C CYS A 21 20.71 2.39 -17.17
N PRO A 22 21.53 2.22 -16.11
CA PRO A 22 22.86 1.61 -16.24
C PRO A 22 22.79 0.19 -16.76
N LYS A 23 23.78 -0.20 -17.58
CA LYS A 23 23.97 -1.57 -18.04
C LYS A 23 24.71 -2.38 -16.97
N GLY A 24 24.73 -3.70 -17.14
CA GLY A 24 25.49 -4.59 -16.26
C GLY A 24 26.96 -4.16 -16.13
N GLY A 25 27.45 -3.94 -14.90
CA GLY A 25 28.82 -3.51 -14.62
C GLY A 25 29.08 -2.01 -14.77
N GLU A 26 28.09 -1.22 -15.16
CA GLU A 26 28.23 0.23 -15.34
C GLU A 26 27.89 0.99 -14.07
N THR A 27 28.64 2.07 -13.79
CA THR A 27 28.35 3.04 -12.73
C THR A 27 28.02 4.38 -13.36
N LEU A 28 26.84 4.93 -13.01
CA LEU A 28 26.41 6.26 -13.45
C LEU A 28 26.33 7.22 -12.27
N SER A 29 26.60 8.51 -12.55
CA SER A 29 26.26 9.57 -11.62
C SER A 29 24.80 9.97 -11.84
N GLY A 30 23.97 9.82 -10.79
CA GLY A 30 22.61 10.34 -10.73
C GLY A 30 22.53 11.67 -10.01
N SER A 31 21.35 12.26 -9.97
CA SER A 31 21.07 13.53 -9.28
C SER A 31 19.64 13.52 -8.70
N GLY A 32 19.36 14.50 -7.83
CA GLY A 32 17.99 14.71 -7.34
C GLY A 32 17.47 13.54 -6.50
N PHE A 33 18.32 12.89 -5.70
CA PHE A 33 17.86 11.83 -4.79
C PHE A 33 16.85 12.38 -3.79
N ILE A 34 15.71 11.73 -3.71
CA ILE A 34 14.68 11.96 -2.70
C ILE A 34 14.17 10.65 -2.14
N ALA A 35 13.80 10.66 -0.87
CA ALA A 35 13.13 9.55 -0.21
C ALA A 35 11.77 10.05 0.29
N ASN A 36 10.69 9.50 -0.26
CA ASN A 36 9.32 9.88 0.05
C ASN A 36 8.54 8.72 0.67
N GLU A 37 7.57 9.07 1.49
CA GLU A 37 6.56 8.15 1.98
C GLU A 37 5.64 7.76 0.82
N GLY A 38 5.48 6.45 0.62
CA GLY A 38 4.70 5.87 -0.47
C GLY A 38 4.04 4.56 -0.09
N GLY A 39 3.73 3.78 -1.09
CA GLY A 39 2.88 2.60 -0.98
C GLY A 39 1.41 2.93 -1.26
N LYS A 40 0.76 2.10 -2.09
CA LYS A 40 -0.63 2.37 -2.51
C LYS A 40 -1.59 2.44 -1.33
N GLY A 41 -1.39 1.56 -0.32
CA GLY A 41 -2.19 1.58 0.91
C GLY A 41 -2.03 2.87 1.68
N ALA A 42 -0.78 3.26 1.98
CA ALA A 42 -0.49 4.47 2.72
C ALA A 42 -0.99 5.73 1.98
N ASN A 43 -0.78 5.81 0.67
CA ASN A 43 -1.25 6.94 -0.14
C ASN A 43 -2.78 7.07 -0.12
N GLN A 44 -3.52 5.96 -0.19
CA GLN A 44 -4.98 5.97 -0.14
C GLN A 44 -5.51 6.32 1.26
N ALA A 45 -4.86 5.80 2.31
CA ALA A 45 -5.20 6.14 3.70
C ALA A 45 -5.00 7.63 3.98
N ALA A 46 -3.84 8.17 3.60
CA ALA A 46 -3.54 9.59 3.75
C ALA A 46 -4.51 10.48 2.96
N ALA A 47 -4.84 10.09 1.72
CA ALA A 47 -5.80 10.85 0.90
C ALA A 47 -7.20 10.86 1.52
N ALA A 48 -7.68 9.72 2.00
CA ALA A 48 -8.98 9.61 2.66
C ALA A 48 -9.03 10.43 3.96
N ALA A 49 -7.99 10.36 4.80
CA ALA A 49 -7.89 11.12 6.04
C ALA A 49 -7.86 12.63 5.77
N LYS A 50 -7.04 13.09 4.83
CA LYS A 50 -7.01 14.50 4.41
C LYS A 50 -8.33 14.99 3.81
N SER A 51 -9.17 14.08 3.31
CA SER A 51 -10.52 14.39 2.84
C SER A 51 -11.57 14.43 3.98
N GLY A 52 -11.16 14.27 5.23
CA GLY A 52 -12.02 14.36 6.42
C GLY A 52 -12.68 13.05 6.83
N ALA A 53 -12.25 11.90 6.28
CA ALA A 53 -12.76 10.61 6.73
C ALA A 53 -12.08 10.15 8.03
N GLU A 54 -12.79 9.36 8.86
CA GLU A 54 -12.20 8.60 9.96
C GLU A 54 -11.55 7.35 9.39
N VAL A 55 -10.20 7.34 9.30
CA VAL A 55 -9.43 6.31 8.59
C VAL A 55 -8.62 5.46 9.56
N TYR A 56 -8.69 4.15 9.39
CA TYR A 56 -7.85 3.16 10.05
C TYR A 56 -6.95 2.48 9.01
N MET A 57 -5.62 2.62 9.18
CA MET A 57 -4.65 1.93 8.33
C MET A 57 -4.22 0.62 8.97
N CYS A 58 -4.36 -0.47 8.21
CA CYS A 58 -3.80 -1.78 8.55
C CYS A 58 -2.75 -2.16 7.51
N GLY A 59 -1.58 -2.53 7.98
CA GLY A 59 -0.45 -2.91 7.16
C GLY A 59 0.72 -3.39 8.01
N CYS A 60 1.87 -3.56 7.39
CA CYS A 60 3.06 -4.00 8.09
C CYS A 60 4.29 -3.21 7.63
N VAL A 61 5.10 -2.76 8.58
CA VAL A 61 6.40 -2.11 8.36
C VAL A 61 7.48 -2.84 9.12
N GLY A 62 8.74 -2.65 8.76
CA GLY A 62 9.87 -3.14 9.54
C GLY A 62 10.08 -2.34 10.83
N ALA A 63 10.82 -2.91 11.78
CA ALA A 63 11.28 -2.22 12.98
C ALA A 63 12.53 -1.37 12.66
N ASP A 64 12.44 -0.53 11.63
CA ASP A 64 13.54 0.30 11.08
C ASP A 64 13.11 1.78 10.93
N PRO A 65 14.06 2.70 10.61
CA PRO A 65 13.76 4.12 10.46
C PRO A 65 12.71 4.43 9.39
N PHE A 66 12.65 3.66 8.30
CA PHE A 66 11.65 3.85 7.25
C PHE A 66 10.24 3.51 7.75
N GLY A 67 10.10 2.42 8.51
CA GLY A 67 8.83 2.07 9.15
C GLY A 67 8.36 3.13 10.13
N GLY A 68 9.26 3.67 10.94
CA GLY A 68 8.95 4.78 11.84
C GLY A 68 8.46 6.02 11.10
N ARG A 69 9.14 6.39 10.01
CA ARG A 69 8.80 7.55 9.19
C ARG A 69 7.45 7.42 8.48
N LEU A 70 7.14 6.22 7.93
CA LEU A 70 5.87 5.94 7.26
C LEU A 70 4.68 6.02 8.23
N VAL A 71 4.83 5.47 9.43
CA VAL A 71 3.78 5.55 10.47
C VAL A 71 3.55 7.00 10.88
N SER A 72 4.62 7.76 11.18
CA SER A 72 4.50 9.18 11.54
C SER A 72 3.81 10.00 10.46
N ALA A 73 4.14 9.79 9.18
CA ALA A 73 3.52 10.52 8.08
C ALA A 73 2.01 10.23 7.94
N LEU A 74 1.57 9.02 8.27
CA LEU A 74 0.15 8.66 8.29
C LEU A 74 -0.58 9.30 9.48
N ASP A 75 0.06 9.29 10.67
CA ASP A 75 -0.48 9.95 11.87
C ASP A 75 -0.62 11.46 11.61
N ASP A 76 0.38 12.11 11.00
CA ASP A 76 0.35 13.52 10.61
C ASP A 76 -0.75 13.82 9.56
N ALA A 77 -1.07 12.85 8.70
CA ALA A 77 -2.18 12.96 7.75
C ALA A 77 -3.56 12.76 8.40
N GLY A 78 -3.62 12.34 9.68
CA GLY A 78 -4.85 12.10 10.43
C GLY A 78 -5.42 10.69 10.28
N ALA A 79 -4.65 9.73 9.78
CA ALA A 79 -5.05 8.32 9.76
C ALA A 79 -4.63 7.63 11.07
N ASP A 80 -5.50 6.78 11.60
CA ASP A 80 -5.20 5.97 12.79
C ASP A 80 -4.34 4.76 12.38
N THR A 81 -3.13 4.69 12.92
CA THR A 81 -2.13 3.68 12.59
C THR A 81 -2.03 2.52 13.59
N ARG A 82 -2.96 2.40 14.56
CA ARG A 82 -2.95 1.35 15.60
C ARG A 82 -2.90 -0.08 15.06
N TYR A 83 -3.33 -0.29 13.84
CA TYR A 83 -3.31 -1.59 13.15
C TYR A 83 -2.12 -1.76 12.21
N VAL A 84 -1.17 -0.81 12.18
CA VAL A 84 0.11 -0.99 11.49
C VAL A 84 1.06 -1.76 12.39
N ARG A 85 1.37 -3.00 12.00
CA ARG A 85 2.28 -3.86 12.79
C ARG A 85 3.73 -3.59 12.39
N ARG A 86 4.62 -3.56 13.39
CA ARG A 86 6.07 -3.57 13.19
C ARG A 86 6.57 -5.01 13.22
N ALA A 87 7.16 -5.48 12.11
CA ALA A 87 7.70 -6.82 11.99
C ALA A 87 9.20 -6.81 12.34
N GLU A 88 9.59 -7.65 13.28
CA GLU A 88 10.99 -7.85 13.65
C GLU A 88 11.73 -8.68 12.59
N GLY A 89 13.00 -8.35 12.34
CA GLY A 89 13.87 -9.10 11.43
C GLY A 89 13.54 -8.97 9.94
N VAL A 90 12.61 -8.09 9.58
CA VAL A 90 12.22 -7.80 8.19
C VAL A 90 12.30 -6.30 7.94
N SER A 91 12.89 -5.88 6.83
CA SER A 91 12.94 -4.47 6.44
C SER A 91 11.58 -3.94 6.00
N THR A 92 11.35 -2.64 6.18
CA THR A 92 10.22 -1.95 5.56
C THR A 92 10.28 -2.09 4.03
N GLY A 93 9.10 -2.19 3.39
CA GLY A 93 9.02 -2.21 1.92
C GLY A 93 9.62 -0.96 1.29
N ILE A 94 10.33 -1.13 0.19
CA ILE A 94 10.93 -0.03 -0.57
C ILE A 94 10.59 -0.13 -2.05
N ALA A 95 10.47 1.02 -2.71
CA ALA A 95 10.46 1.13 -4.17
C ALA A 95 11.69 1.95 -4.60
N VAL A 96 12.61 1.34 -5.33
CA VAL A 96 13.72 2.03 -5.98
C VAL A 96 13.24 2.52 -7.32
N ILE A 97 13.23 3.84 -7.51
CA ILE A 97 12.66 4.51 -8.70
C ILE A 97 13.78 5.23 -9.44
N ILE A 98 14.09 4.78 -10.63
CA ILE A 98 15.03 5.45 -11.54
C ILE A 98 14.20 6.24 -12.55
N VAL A 99 14.37 7.56 -12.54
CA VAL A 99 13.75 8.48 -13.52
C VAL A 99 14.73 8.73 -14.63
N THR A 100 14.35 8.38 -15.86
CA THR A 100 15.19 8.57 -17.05
C THR A 100 14.33 8.81 -18.27
N GLY A 101 14.68 9.83 -19.10
CA GLY A 101 13.93 10.15 -20.31
C GLY A 101 12.44 10.49 -20.07
N GLY A 102 12.08 10.95 -18.87
CA GLY A 102 10.68 11.24 -18.50
C GLY A 102 9.87 9.99 -18.09
N GLU A 103 10.49 8.81 -18.03
CA GLU A 103 9.87 7.56 -17.62
C GLU A 103 10.41 7.06 -16.28
N ASN A 104 9.58 6.37 -15.52
CA ASN A 104 9.94 5.73 -14.25
C ASN A 104 10.22 4.25 -14.48
N ARG A 105 11.34 3.77 -13.94
CA ARG A 105 11.65 2.34 -13.82
C ARG A 105 11.71 1.99 -12.34
N ILE A 106 10.87 1.05 -11.93
CA ILE A 106 10.63 0.77 -10.52
C ILE A 106 11.04 -0.68 -10.21
N ILE A 107 11.84 -0.83 -9.16
CA ILE A 107 12.15 -2.13 -8.54
C ILE A 107 11.52 -2.10 -7.16
N LEU A 108 10.61 -3.01 -6.89
CA LEU A 108 9.89 -3.11 -5.64
C LEU A 108 10.44 -4.26 -4.79
N ASP A 109 10.87 -3.97 -3.56
CA ASP A 109 11.03 -4.96 -2.51
C ASP A 109 9.85 -4.83 -1.54
N LYS A 110 9.05 -5.89 -1.44
CA LYS A 110 7.86 -5.89 -0.59
C LYS A 110 8.18 -5.78 0.90
N GLY A 111 9.35 -6.26 1.33
CA GLY A 111 9.76 -6.24 2.72
C GLY A 111 8.63 -6.70 3.66
N ALA A 112 8.39 -5.94 4.71
CA ALA A 112 7.37 -6.23 5.72
C ALA A 112 5.92 -6.29 5.17
N ASN A 113 5.63 -5.71 3.99
CA ASN A 113 4.32 -5.88 3.36
C ASN A 113 4.01 -7.36 3.07
N ALA A 114 5.04 -8.18 2.84
CA ALA A 114 4.88 -9.62 2.63
C ALA A 114 4.55 -10.39 3.93
N ALA A 115 4.77 -9.77 5.09
CA ALA A 115 4.52 -10.37 6.40
C ALA A 115 3.09 -10.10 6.93
N LEU A 116 2.26 -9.34 6.21
CA LEU A 116 0.86 -9.12 6.56
C LEU A 116 0.12 -10.46 6.58
N CYS A 117 -0.66 -10.72 7.62
CA CYS A 117 -1.34 -12.00 7.86
C CYS A 117 -2.83 -11.85 8.16
N GLU A 118 -3.54 -12.96 8.25
CA GLU A 118 -4.99 -12.99 8.48
C GLU A 118 -5.36 -12.42 9.86
N GLU A 119 -4.53 -12.66 10.87
CA GLU A 119 -4.72 -12.13 12.23
C GLU A 119 -4.66 -10.60 12.27
N ASP A 120 -3.80 -9.98 11.45
CA ASP A 120 -3.75 -8.51 11.31
C ASP A 120 -5.06 -7.97 10.75
N ILE A 121 -5.63 -8.67 9.76
CA ILE A 121 -6.89 -8.32 9.12
C ILE A 121 -8.06 -8.45 10.10
N ASP A 122 -8.15 -9.58 10.79
CA ASP A 122 -9.24 -9.84 11.75
C ASP A 122 -9.23 -8.81 12.88
N ARG A 123 -8.06 -8.48 13.41
CA ARG A 123 -7.89 -7.43 14.42
C ARG A 123 -8.33 -6.05 13.90
N ALA A 124 -7.94 -5.69 12.67
CA ALA A 124 -8.31 -4.40 12.09
C ALA A 124 -9.81 -4.29 11.84
N LEU A 125 -10.44 -5.37 11.40
CA LEU A 125 -11.86 -5.39 11.09
C LEU A 125 -12.75 -5.80 12.27
N GLU A 126 -12.20 -6.03 13.48
CA GLU A 126 -12.98 -6.49 14.64
C GLU A 126 -14.20 -5.59 14.90
N ASN A 127 -13.98 -4.28 14.92
CA ASN A 127 -15.00 -3.26 15.20
C ASN A 127 -15.60 -2.62 13.93
N ALA A 128 -15.33 -3.20 12.76
CA ALA A 128 -15.92 -2.76 11.49
C ALA A 128 -17.32 -3.38 11.31
N GLY A 129 -18.22 -2.62 10.69
CA GLY A 129 -19.59 -3.04 10.50
C GLY A 129 -20.27 -2.48 9.26
N ALA A 130 -21.55 -2.85 9.10
CA ALA A 130 -22.34 -2.47 7.95
C ALA A 130 -22.37 -0.94 7.73
N GLY A 131 -22.05 -0.54 6.51
CA GLY A 131 -22.00 0.86 6.10
C GLY A 131 -20.63 1.53 6.22
N ASP A 132 -19.64 0.87 6.87
CA ASP A 132 -18.25 1.30 6.78
C ASP A 132 -17.67 0.96 5.40
N VAL A 133 -16.51 1.54 5.09
CA VAL A 133 -15.83 1.36 3.81
C VAL A 133 -14.54 0.58 4.00
N PHE A 134 -14.31 -0.38 3.12
CA PHE A 134 -13.06 -1.14 3.03
C PHE A 134 -12.35 -0.81 1.73
N LEU A 135 -11.04 -0.59 1.78
CA LEU A 135 -10.22 -0.24 0.63
C LEU A 135 -8.92 -1.04 0.63
N THR A 136 -8.60 -1.71 -0.49
CA THR A 136 -7.35 -2.48 -0.64
C THR A 136 -6.80 -2.43 -2.06
N GLN A 137 -5.53 -2.90 -2.22
CA GLN A 137 -4.78 -2.89 -3.47
C GLN A 137 -4.03 -4.23 -3.63
N SER A 138 -3.19 -4.39 -4.69
CA SER A 138 -2.48 -5.65 -4.97
C SER A 138 -0.98 -5.64 -4.59
N GLU A 139 -0.53 -4.79 -3.68
CA GLU A 139 0.89 -4.76 -3.26
C GLU A 139 1.21 -5.71 -2.10
N ASN A 140 0.21 -6.18 -1.37
CA ASN A 140 0.36 -7.23 -0.35
C ASN A 140 0.22 -8.64 -0.96
N PRO A 141 0.47 -9.72 -0.20
CA PRO A 141 0.25 -11.08 -0.70
C PRO A 141 -1.19 -11.28 -1.17
N VAL A 142 -1.36 -11.78 -2.38
CA VAL A 142 -2.67 -11.87 -3.06
C VAL A 142 -3.70 -12.65 -2.24
N LYS A 143 -3.29 -13.72 -1.55
CA LYS A 143 -4.17 -14.50 -0.68
C LYS A 143 -4.69 -13.68 0.50
N ILE A 144 -3.85 -12.84 1.10
CA ILE A 144 -4.23 -11.95 2.21
C ILE A 144 -5.17 -10.85 1.73
N VAL A 145 -4.92 -10.29 0.53
CA VAL A 145 -5.85 -9.33 -0.10
C VAL A 145 -7.22 -9.97 -0.32
N GLY A 146 -7.24 -11.21 -0.84
CA GLY A 146 -8.48 -11.98 -1.03
C GLY A 146 -9.21 -12.27 0.27
N TYR A 147 -8.48 -12.70 1.31
CA TYR A 147 -9.02 -12.91 2.65
C TYR A 147 -9.67 -11.62 3.18
N ALA A 148 -8.97 -10.49 3.10
CA ALA A 148 -9.43 -9.20 3.60
C ALA A 148 -10.71 -8.73 2.87
N LEU A 149 -10.75 -8.84 1.53
CA LEU A 149 -11.94 -8.54 0.73
C LEU A 149 -13.14 -9.38 1.15
N LYS A 150 -12.94 -10.70 1.32
CA LYS A 150 -13.99 -11.61 1.77
C LYS A 150 -14.51 -11.23 3.15
N ARG A 151 -13.60 -11.01 4.13
CA ARG A 151 -13.97 -10.65 5.51
C ARG A 151 -14.71 -9.33 5.58
N ALA A 152 -14.27 -8.30 4.82
CA ALA A 152 -14.96 -7.02 4.75
C ALA A 152 -16.38 -7.17 4.16
N LYS A 153 -16.52 -7.97 3.09
CA LYS A 153 -17.81 -8.25 2.48
C LYS A 153 -18.77 -8.98 3.41
N GLU A 154 -18.29 -9.98 4.15
CA GLU A 154 -19.08 -10.73 5.15
C GLU A 154 -19.58 -9.83 6.29
N LYS A 155 -18.83 -8.80 6.65
CA LYS A 155 -19.22 -7.80 7.65
C LYS A 155 -20.12 -6.69 7.11
N GLY A 156 -20.44 -6.69 5.82
CA GLY A 156 -21.33 -5.72 5.17
C GLY A 156 -20.68 -4.36 4.88
N LEU A 157 -19.35 -4.30 4.79
CA LEU A 157 -18.66 -3.08 4.37
C LEU A 157 -18.84 -2.85 2.86
N LEU A 158 -18.82 -1.59 2.45
CA LEU A 158 -18.63 -1.24 1.04
C LEU A 158 -17.20 -1.52 0.63
N THR A 159 -16.99 -2.52 -0.22
CA THR A 159 -15.65 -2.99 -0.59
C THR A 159 -15.16 -2.33 -1.88
N ILE A 160 -14.00 -1.67 -1.80
CA ILE A 160 -13.33 -1.00 -2.92
C ILE A 160 -11.98 -1.68 -3.15
N PHE A 161 -11.75 -2.15 -4.36
CA PHE A 161 -10.51 -2.83 -4.74
C PHE A 161 -9.79 -2.10 -5.88
N ASN A 162 -8.54 -1.74 -5.67
CA ASN A 162 -7.63 -1.27 -6.69
C ASN A 162 -6.65 -2.40 -7.07
N PRO A 163 -6.89 -3.16 -8.17
CA PRO A 163 -6.06 -4.30 -8.58
C PRO A 163 -4.74 -3.85 -9.22
N ALA A 164 -3.99 -3.00 -8.55
CA ALA A 164 -2.69 -2.49 -9.01
C ALA A 164 -1.59 -2.75 -7.95
N PRO A 165 -0.42 -3.31 -8.35
CA PRO A 165 -0.10 -3.81 -9.70
C PRO A 165 -1.00 -4.99 -10.10
N ALA A 166 -1.17 -5.18 -11.41
CA ALA A 166 -2.01 -6.25 -11.93
C ALA A 166 -1.41 -7.63 -11.58
N ASP A 167 -2.22 -8.47 -10.93
CA ASP A 167 -1.88 -9.86 -10.64
C ASP A 167 -3.05 -10.75 -11.11
N PRO A 168 -2.83 -11.66 -12.08
CA PRO A 168 -3.88 -12.56 -12.54
C PRO A 168 -4.51 -13.41 -11.42
N ALA A 169 -3.73 -13.74 -10.37
CA ALA A 169 -4.23 -14.48 -9.21
C ALA A 169 -5.26 -13.70 -8.38
N ALA A 170 -5.34 -12.37 -8.55
CA ALA A 170 -6.36 -11.56 -7.90
C ALA A 170 -7.74 -11.66 -8.54
N ALA A 171 -7.85 -12.25 -9.75
CA ALA A 171 -9.10 -12.29 -10.52
C ALA A 171 -10.26 -12.96 -9.77
N GLU A 172 -9.98 -14.01 -9.01
CA GLU A 172 -11.00 -14.72 -8.23
C GLU A 172 -11.62 -13.87 -7.10
N TYR A 173 -10.96 -12.78 -6.68
CA TYR A 173 -11.40 -11.94 -5.58
C TYR A 173 -12.25 -10.74 -6.02
N PHE A 174 -12.35 -10.46 -7.33
CA PHE A 174 -13.23 -9.40 -7.84
C PHE A 174 -14.69 -9.57 -7.41
N ARG A 175 -15.14 -10.81 -7.22
CA ARG A 175 -16.49 -11.12 -6.75
C ARG A 175 -16.83 -10.57 -5.36
N PHE A 176 -15.80 -10.21 -4.57
CA PHE A 176 -15.96 -9.62 -3.24
C PHE A 176 -15.87 -8.09 -3.25
N ALA A 177 -15.55 -7.46 -4.39
CA ALA A 177 -15.46 -6.03 -4.54
C ALA A 177 -16.78 -5.44 -5.07
N ASP A 178 -17.31 -4.44 -4.39
CA ASP A 178 -18.46 -3.66 -4.88
C ASP A 178 -18.02 -2.65 -5.93
N ILE A 179 -16.80 -2.08 -5.74
CA ILE A 179 -16.21 -1.11 -6.65
C ILE A 179 -14.78 -1.55 -6.99
N VAL A 180 -14.48 -1.59 -8.28
CA VAL A 180 -13.12 -1.84 -8.78
C VAL A 180 -12.58 -0.57 -9.42
N VAL A 181 -11.46 -0.06 -8.88
CA VAL A 181 -10.79 1.14 -9.38
C VAL A 181 -9.49 0.72 -10.03
N ARG A 182 -9.34 1.02 -11.32
CA ARG A 182 -8.08 0.78 -12.05
C ARG A 182 -7.53 2.09 -12.59
N PRO A 183 -6.20 2.24 -12.67
CA PRO A 183 -5.62 3.40 -13.33
C PRO A 183 -6.05 3.43 -14.79
N ALA A 184 -6.23 4.64 -15.34
CA ALA A 184 -6.42 4.80 -16.76
C ALA A 184 -5.20 4.21 -17.49
N LEU A 185 -5.45 3.43 -18.55
CA LEU A 185 -4.38 2.99 -19.42
C LEU A 185 -3.72 4.26 -19.99
N LYS A 186 -2.41 4.41 -19.78
CA LYS A 186 -1.66 5.40 -20.56
C LYS A 186 -1.80 4.95 -22.01
N SER A 187 -2.47 5.76 -22.84
CA SER A 187 -2.45 5.57 -24.28
C SER A 187 -0.99 5.63 -24.72
N CYS A 188 -0.51 4.54 -25.33
CA CYS A 188 0.78 4.50 -26.02
C CYS A 188 0.79 5.50 -27.18
#